data_59f449cca675a9352e4ca2e284ac9468
#
_entry.id   59f449cca675a9352e4ca2e284ac9468
#
_cell.length_a   1.000
_cell.length_b   1.000
_cell.length_c   1.000
_cell.angle_alpha   90.00
_cell.angle_beta   90.00
_cell.angle_gamma   90.00
#
_symmetry.space_group_name_H-M   'P 1'
#
loop_
_entity.id
_entity.type
_entity.pdbx_description
1 polymer ?
#
loop_
_entity_poly.entity_id
_entity_poly.type
_entity_poly.pdbx_seq_one_letter_code
_entity_poly.pdbx_strand_id
1 'polypeptide(L)'
;MKKKILYIDMDGVVADFDKALENYDSEINNRNHVSDHVQATIRNNKVDEICEANDDFFHNLPLINGAVDVVSKLFEQFDVYFLSTPMWNAPHSFTGKRIWIEKHFGEIASKRLILTHRKDLNIGEFLIDDRVCNGVENFSGIHIHFGSEK
;
A
#
# COMPACT_ATOMS: atom_id res chain seq x y z
N MET A 1 -10.30 18.53 21.14
CA MET A 1 -10.54 17.08 21.20
C MET A 1 -9.39 16.33 20.51
N LYS A 2 -9.05 15.17 21.02
CA LYS A 2 -8.04 14.31 20.39
C LYS A 2 -8.57 13.83 19.02
N LYS A 3 -7.76 13.98 17.98
CA LYS A 3 -8.11 13.46 16.65
C LYS A 3 -8.19 11.93 16.69
N LYS A 4 -9.12 11.37 15.92
CA LYS A 4 -9.21 9.91 15.71
C LYS A 4 -8.05 9.43 14.85
N ILE A 5 -7.53 8.25 15.15
CA ILE A 5 -6.44 7.63 14.40
C ILE A 5 -6.99 7.06 13.10
N LEU A 6 -6.35 7.43 12.01
CA LEU A 6 -6.62 6.92 10.66
C LEU A 6 -5.35 6.31 10.09
N TYR A 7 -5.42 5.02 9.79
CA TYR A 7 -4.38 4.33 9.02
C TYR A 7 -4.68 4.34 7.53
N ILE A 8 -3.66 4.55 6.71
CA ILE A 8 -3.76 4.53 5.25
C ILE A 8 -2.71 3.57 4.70
N ASP A 9 -3.15 2.53 3.96
CA ASP A 9 -2.25 1.65 3.22
C ASP A 9 -1.56 2.40 2.08
N MET A 10 -0.46 1.86 1.58
CA MET A 10 0.31 2.48 0.49
C MET A 10 -0.06 1.88 -0.86
N ASP A 11 0.30 0.62 -1.11
CA ASP A 11 0.14 -0.02 -2.41
C ASP A 11 -1.35 -0.23 -2.74
N GLY A 12 -1.79 0.30 -3.89
CA GLY A 12 -3.18 0.24 -4.30
C GLY A 12 -4.09 1.31 -3.66
N VAL A 13 -3.58 2.14 -2.75
CA VAL A 13 -4.32 3.24 -2.11
C VAL A 13 -3.72 4.60 -2.44
N VAL A 14 -2.45 4.83 -2.21
CA VAL A 14 -1.73 6.07 -2.56
C VAL A 14 -0.64 5.85 -3.60
N ALA A 15 -0.05 4.66 -3.65
CA ALA A 15 0.94 4.24 -4.64
C ALA A 15 0.31 3.28 -5.66
N ASP A 16 0.53 3.55 -6.95
CA ASP A 16 0.01 2.73 -8.04
C ASP A 16 0.97 1.57 -8.35
N PHE A 17 0.85 0.52 -7.55
CA PHE A 17 1.67 -0.68 -7.63
C PHE A 17 1.46 -1.43 -8.95
N ASP A 18 0.21 -1.58 -9.38
CA ASP A 18 -0.13 -2.27 -10.62
C ASP A 18 0.48 -1.56 -11.84
N LYS A 19 0.42 -0.23 -11.89
CA LYS A 19 1.05 0.56 -12.96
C LYS A 19 2.58 0.42 -12.94
N ALA A 20 3.20 0.34 -11.78
CA ALA A 20 4.63 0.11 -11.67
C ALA A 20 5.04 -1.24 -12.28
N LEU A 21 4.26 -2.29 -12.03
CA LEU A 21 4.51 -3.63 -12.59
C LEU A 21 4.44 -3.64 -14.12
N GLU A 22 3.54 -2.87 -14.73
CA GLU A 22 3.39 -2.78 -16.19
C GLU A 22 4.64 -2.27 -16.91
N ASN A 23 5.52 -1.54 -16.23
CA ASN A 23 6.80 -1.12 -16.78
C ASN A 23 7.78 -2.30 -16.98
N TYR A 24 7.55 -3.43 -16.30
CA TYR A 24 8.37 -4.64 -16.40
C TYR A 24 7.70 -5.73 -17.24
N ASP A 25 6.38 -5.83 -17.16
CA ASP A 25 5.55 -6.76 -17.92
C ASP A 25 4.19 -6.12 -18.21
N SER A 26 3.97 -5.64 -19.42
CA SER A 26 2.73 -4.95 -19.82
C SER A 26 1.47 -5.79 -19.69
N GLU A 27 1.58 -7.12 -19.67
CA GLU A 27 0.47 -8.05 -19.59
C GLU A 27 0.21 -8.56 -18.16
N ILE A 28 1.03 -8.16 -17.18
CA ILE A 28 0.98 -8.71 -15.81
C ILE A 28 -0.38 -8.48 -15.12
N ASN A 29 -1.06 -7.40 -15.46
CA ASN A 29 -2.36 -7.02 -14.90
C ASN A 29 -3.54 -7.43 -15.78
N ASN A 30 -3.30 -8.11 -16.90
CA ASN A 30 -4.36 -8.58 -17.79
C ASN A 30 -5.14 -9.72 -17.13
N ARG A 31 -6.33 -9.41 -16.60
CA ARG A 31 -7.21 -10.33 -15.87
C ARG A 31 -8.25 -11.04 -16.72
N ASN A 32 -8.17 -10.91 -18.05
CA ASN A 32 -9.24 -11.36 -18.96
C ASN A 32 -9.50 -12.88 -18.96
N HIS A 33 -8.70 -13.67 -18.24
CA HIS A 33 -8.85 -15.15 -18.18
C HIS A 33 -8.59 -15.75 -16.79
N VAL A 34 -8.60 -14.97 -15.72
CA VAL A 34 -8.18 -15.45 -14.40
C VAL A 34 -9.39 -15.89 -13.57
N SER A 35 -9.96 -17.02 -13.91
CA SER A 35 -10.77 -17.82 -12.96
C SER A 35 -9.96 -18.97 -12.34
N ASP A 36 -8.65 -19.07 -12.63
CA ASP A 36 -7.83 -20.20 -12.29
C ASP A 36 -6.76 -19.83 -11.24
N HIS A 37 -6.73 -20.57 -10.13
CA HIS A 37 -5.70 -20.48 -9.10
C HIS A 37 -4.28 -20.59 -9.64
N VAL A 38 -4.07 -21.37 -10.71
CA VAL A 38 -2.76 -21.55 -11.35
C VAL A 38 -2.28 -20.23 -11.95
N GLN A 39 -3.14 -19.49 -12.64
CA GLN A 39 -2.76 -18.20 -13.24
C GLN A 39 -2.50 -17.12 -12.20
N ALA A 40 -3.28 -17.11 -11.12
CA ALA A 40 -3.03 -16.22 -9.98
C ALA A 40 -1.66 -16.52 -9.35
N THR A 41 -1.30 -17.79 -9.20
CA THR A 41 0.01 -18.19 -8.67
C THR A 41 1.14 -17.75 -9.60
N ILE A 42 1.00 -17.95 -10.92
CA ILE A 42 1.98 -17.53 -11.92
C ILE A 42 2.19 -16.01 -11.85
N ARG A 43 1.10 -15.24 -11.78
CA ARG A 43 1.17 -13.79 -11.63
C ARG A 43 1.92 -13.40 -10.36
N ASN A 44 1.57 -13.98 -9.23
CA ASN A 44 2.20 -13.67 -7.94
C ASN A 44 3.70 -13.96 -7.96
N ASN A 45 4.11 -15.09 -8.55
CA ASN A 45 5.52 -15.42 -8.71
C ASN A 45 6.27 -14.39 -9.57
N LYS A 46 5.67 -13.92 -10.67
CA LYS A 46 6.26 -12.86 -11.49
C LYS A 46 6.36 -11.53 -10.73
N VAL A 47 5.35 -11.18 -9.94
CA VAL A 47 5.38 -9.98 -9.08
C VAL A 47 6.54 -10.07 -8.11
N ASP A 48 6.70 -11.20 -7.44
CA ASP A 48 7.78 -11.43 -6.49
C ASP A 48 9.15 -11.30 -7.18
N GLU A 49 9.34 -11.93 -8.35
CA GLU A 49 10.57 -11.82 -9.15
C GLU A 49 10.91 -10.38 -9.50
N ILE A 50 9.93 -9.60 -10.00
CA ILE A 50 10.14 -8.19 -10.34
C ILE A 50 10.55 -7.39 -9.13
N CYS A 51 9.83 -7.53 -8.03
CA CYS A 51 10.08 -6.76 -6.82
C CYS A 51 11.41 -7.12 -6.16
N GLU A 52 11.78 -8.40 -6.14
CA GLU A 52 13.04 -8.87 -5.55
C GLU A 52 14.26 -8.50 -6.39
N ALA A 53 14.13 -8.52 -7.71
CA ALA A 53 15.24 -8.25 -8.63
C ALA A 53 15.54 -6.75 -8.83
N ASN A 54 14.64 -5.85 -8.43
CA ASN A 54 14.77 -4.41 -8.69
C ASN A 54 14.80 -3.62 -7.40
N ASP A 55 15.98 -3.26 -6.94
CA ASP A 55 16.22 -2.59 -5.65
C ASP A 55 15.54 -1.23 -5.51
N ASP A 56 15.25 -0.56 -6.61
CA ASP A 56 14.61 0.75 -6.66
C ASP A 56 13.10 0.68 -6.98
N PHE A 57 12.53 -0.52 -7.13
CA PHE A 57 11.12 -0.69 -7.47
C PHE A 57 10.19 0.11 -6.55
N PHE A 58 10.34 -0.05 -5.24
CA PHE A 58 9.49 0.62 -4.24
C PHE A 58 9.78 2.11 -4.08
N HIS A 59 10.96 2.58 -4.49
CA HIS A 59 11.30 4.00 -4.49
C HIS A 59 10.56 4.79 -5.59
N ASN A 60 10.21 4.12 -6.68
CA ASN A 60 9.74 4.72 -7.93
C ASN A 60 8.28 4.43 -8.26
N LEU A 61 7.49 3.93 -7.30
CA LEU A 61 6.07 3.71 -7.50
C LEU A 61 5.37 5.01 -7.95
N PRO A 62 4.54 4.98 -9.00
CA PRO A 62 3.72 6.14 -9.36
C PRO A 62 2.73 6.47 -8.25
N LEU A 63 2.38 7.75 -8.12
CA LEU A 63 1.27 8.17 -7.28
C LEU A 63 -0.07 7.81 -7.91
N ILE A 64 -1.04 7.41 -7.09
CA ILE A 64 -2.44 7.43 -7.49
C ILE A 64 -2.89 8.89 -7.59
N ASN A 65 -3.58 9.21 -8.67
CA ASN A 65 -4.01 10.57 -8.96
C ASN A 65 -4.86 11.15 -7.81
N GLY A 66 -4.51 12.34 -7.36
CA GLY A 66 -5.20 13.05 -6.28
C GLY A 66 -4.83 12.58 -4.86
N ALA A 67 -3.98 11.56 -4.70
CA ALA A 67 -3.64 11.00 -3.39
C ALA A 67 -3.05 12.04 -2.43
N VAL A 68 -2.12 12.87 -2.91
CA VAL A 68 -1.47 13.89 -2.06
C VAL A 68 -2.47 14.91 -1.53
N ASP A 69 -3.37 15.41 -2.39
CA ASP A 69 -4.37 16.40 -1.99
C ASP A 69 -5.37 15.84 -0.98
N VAL A 70 -5.85 14.62 -1.22
CA VAL A 70 -6.82 13.97 -0.32
C VAL A 70 -6.17 13.65 1.03
N VAL A 71 -4.98 13.06 1.03
CA VAL A 71 -4.27 12.70 2.26
C VAL A 71 -3.92 13.94 3.07
N SER A 72 -3.51 15.04 2.43
CA SER A 72 -3.24 16.30 3.11
C SER A 72 -4.47 16.82 3.86
N LYS A 73 -5.65 16.73 3.26
CA LYS A 73 -6.93 17.09 3.93
C LYS A 73 -7.26 16.14 5.09
N LEU A 74 -6.94 14.86 4.96
CA LEU A 74 -7.13 13.89 6.04
C LEU A 74 -6.22 14.20 7.25
N PHE A 75 -5.00 14.65 7.03
CA PHE A 75 -4.10 15.11 8.11
C PHE A 75 -4.66 16.29 8.91
N GLU A 76 -5.49 17.13 8.28
CA GLU A 76 -6.15 18.25 9.00
C GLU A 76 -7.19 17.75 10.01
N GLN A 77 -7.87 16.63 9.71
CA GLN A 77 -9.02 16.12 10.46
C GLN A 77 -8.67 14.94 11.39
N PHE A 78 -7.69 14.13 11.00
CA PHE A 78 -7.34 12.88 11.67
C PHE A 78 -5.87 12.89 12.15
N ASP A 79 -5.58 12.00 13.08
CA ASP A 79 -4.22 11.62 13.42
C ASP A 79 -3.80 10.48 12.47
N VAL A 80 -3.18 10.86 11.35
CA VAL A 80 -2.92 9.96 10.21
C VAL A 80 -1.57 9.27 10.36
N TYR A 81 -1.55 7.95 10.10
CA TYR A 81 -0.36 7.14 9.90
C TYR A 81 -0.49 6.30 8.64
N PHE A 82 0.58 6.19 7.87
CA PHE A 82 0.67 5.18 6.82
C PHE A 82 0.95 3.83 7.46
N LEU A 83 0.20 2.80 7.06
CA LEU A 83 0.30 1.44 7.57
C LEU A 83 0.45 0.48 6.40
N SER A 84 1.65 0.00 6.16
CA SER A 84 2.00 -0.77 4.97
C SER A 84 2.72 -2.06 5.31
N THR A 85 2.54 -3.07 4.45
CA THR A 85 3.24 -4.35 4.57
C THR A 85 4.37 -4.41 3.55
N PRO A 86 5.64 -4.40 3.97
CA PRO A 86 6.76 -4.58 3.07
C PRO A 86 6.91 -6.05 2.67
N MET A 87 7.64 -6.32 1.60
CA MET A 87 7.96 -7.67 1.18
C MET A 87 9.14 -8.22 1.98
N TRP A 88 8.92 -9.32 2.69
CA TRP A 88 9.96 -9.92 3.52
C TRP A 88 11.21 -10.32 2.72
N ASN A 89 11.01 -10.93 1.55
CA ASN A 89 12.11 -11.37 0.68
C ASN A 89 12.73 -10.24 -0.17
N ALA A 90 12.22 -9.02 -0.06
CA ALA A 90 12.77 -7.83 -0.70
C ALA A 90 13.11 -6.78 0.37
N PRO A 91 14.28 -6.88 1.05
CA PRO A 91 14.65 -5.96 2.13
C PRO A 91 14.59 -4.49 1.74
N HIS A 92 14.92 -4.19 0.47
CA HIS A 92 14.83 -2.84 -0.09
C HIS A 92 13.38 -2.27 -0.13
N SER A 93 12.36 -3.11 0.02
CA SER A 93 10.98 -2.64 0.13
C SER A 93 10.74 -1.81 1.41
N PHE A 94 11.42 -2.15 2.50
CA PHE A 94 11.35 -1.39 3.76
C PHE A 94 11.88 0.03 3.56
N THR A 95 13.10 0.15 3.05
CA THR A 95 13.75 1.43 2.78
C THR A 95 13.01 2.21 1.68
N GLY A 96 12.61 1.52 0.62
CA GLY A 96 11.90 2.12 -0.51
C GLY A 96 10.59 2.77 -0.11
N LYS A 97 9.77 2.10 0.68
CA LYS A 97 8.52 2.65 1.22
C LYS A 97 8.75 3.89 2.08
N ARG A 98 9.76 3.87 2.93
CA ARG A 98 10.13 5.02 3.76
C ARG A 98 10.53 6.21 2.89
N ILE A 99 11.40 6.02 1.90
CA ILE A 99 11.87 7.08 0.99
C ILE A 99 10.72 7.61 0.14
N TRP A 100 9.86 6.73 -0.36
CA TRP A 100 8.69 7.09 -1.15
C TRP A 100 7.72 8.02 -0.38
N ILE A 101 7.43 7.70 0.87
CA ILE A 101 6.58 8.53 1.74
C ILE A 101 7.18 9.92 1.93
N GLU A 102 8.47 10.01 2.21
CA GLU A 102 9.15 11.30 2.36
C GLU A 102 9.13 12.12 1.07
N LYS A 103 9.37 11.47 -0.06
CA LYS A 103 9.38 12.13 -1.38
C LYS A 103 8.03 12.76 -1.72
N HIS A 104 6.92 12.09 -1.44
CA HIS A 104 5.60 12.51 -1.90
C HIS A 104 4.80 13.31 -0.87
N PHE A 105 5.00 13.07 0.42
CA PHE A 105 4.25 13.73 1.50
C PHE A 105 5.11 14.67 2.36
N GLY A 106 6.43 14.54 2.30
CA GLY A 106 7.34 15.42 2.99
C GLY A 106 7.17 15.46 4.51
N GLU A 107 7.26 16.63 5.08
CA GLU A 107 7.30 16.85 6.54
C GLU A 107 6.04 16.39 7.27
N ILE A 108 4.85 16.49 6.65
CA ILE A 108 3.60 16.07 7.28
C ILE A 108 3.59 14.57 7.61
N ALA A 109 4.34 13.78 6.86
CA ALA A 109 4.46 12.33 7.03
C ALA A 109 5.68 11.91 7.89
N SER A 110 6.45 12.87 8.39
CA SER A 110 7.62 12.60 9.24
C SER A 110 7.23 11.76 10.46
N LYS A 111 7.89 10.59 10.62
CA LYS A 111 7.62 9.63 11.72
C LYS A 111 6.18 9.05 11.71
N ARG A 112 5.51 9.08 10.56
CA ARG A 112 4.14 8.64 10.37
C ARG A 112 4.01 7.40 9.50
N LEU A 113 5.03 6.56 9.43
CA LEU A 113 5.04 5.30 8.70
C LEU A 113 5.21 4.13 9.65
N ILE A 114 4.31 3.16 9.57
CA ILE A 114 4.36 1.89 10.28
C ILE A 114 4.46 0.79 9.22
N LEU A 115 5.52 -0.02 9.29
CA LEU A 115 5.71 -1.19 8.46
C LEU A 115 5.42 -2.45 9.28
N THR A 116 4.49 -3.26 8.83
CA THR A 116 4.05 -4.45 9.57
C THR A 116 3.44 -5.51 8.65
N HIS A 117 3.57 -6.77 9.03
CA HIS A 117 2.84 -7.90 8.43
C HIS A 117 1.54 -8.24 9.20
N ARG A 118 1.28 -7.52 10.30
CA ARG A 118 0.14 -7.72 11.20
C ARG A 118 -0.53 -6.37 11.47
N LYS A 119 -1.39 -5.95 10.54
CA LYS A 119 -2.10 -4.66 10.64
C LYS A 119 -3.09 -4.62 11.82
N ASP A 120 -3.61 -5.78 12.22
CA ASP A 120 -4.49 -5.96 13.36
C ASP A 120 -3.85 -5.65 14.73
N LEU A 121 -2.52 -5.64 14.82
CA LEU A 121 -1.82 -5.25 16.07
C LEU A 121 -1.78 -3.73 16.28
N ASN A 122 -2.25 -2.95 15.33
CA ASN A 122 -2.27 -1.49 15.42
C ASN A 122 -3.68 -1.02 15.80
N ILE A 123 -3.77 -0.28 16.89
CA ILE A 123 -5.04 0.21 17.44
C ILE A 123 -5.37 1.57 16.85
N GLY A 124 -6.55 1.70 16.25
CA GLY A 124 -7.03 2.95 15.65
C GLY A 124 -8.51 2.83 15.27
N GLU A 125 -9.11 3.96 14.90
CA GLU A 125 -10.53 3.98 14.58
C GLU A 125 -10.80 3.56 13.14
N PHE A 126 -9.91 3.90 12.20
CA PHE A 126 -10.13 3.66 10.77
C PHE A 126 -8.87 3.13 10.09
N LEU A 127 -9.07 2.25 9.12
CA LEU A 127 -8.04 1.76 8.21
C LEU A 127 -8.57 1.81 6.77
N ILE A 128 -7.90 2.58 5.91
CA ILE A 128 -8.14 2.56 4.46
C ILE A 128 -7.16 1.58 3.84
N ASP A 129 -7.67 0.52 3.22
CA ASP A 129 -6.88 -0.55 2.61
C ASP A 129 -7.66 -1.16 1.44
N ASP A 130 -6.99 -1.51 0.35
CA ASP A 130 -7.61 -2.10 -0.84
C ASP A 130 -7.74 -3.64 -0.76
N ARG A 131 -7.19 -4.25 0.30
CA ARG A 131 -7.21 -5.70 0.50
C ARG A 131 -7.62 -6.10 1.91
N VAL A 132 -7.95 -7.38 2.09
CA VAL A 132 -8.33 -8.01 3.37
C VAL A 132 -7.29 -9.06 3.78
N CYS A 133 -6.01 -8.70 3.75
CA CYS A 133 -4.91 -9.57 4.13
C CYS A 133 -3.95 -8.87 5.10
N ASN A 134 -2.90 -9.58 5.54
CA ASN A 134 -1.91 -9.06 6.49
C ASN A 134 -2.54 -8.55 7.81
N GLY A 135 -3.59 -9.21 8.28
CA GLY A 135 -4.28 -8.87 9.52
C GLY A 135 -5.42 -7.85 9.39
N VAL A 136 -5.67 -7.29 8.20
CA VAL A 136 -6.76 -6.32 7.98
C VAL A 136 -8.12 -6.89 8.42
N GLU A 137 -8.35 -8.17 8.15
CA GLU A 137 -9.56 -8.91 8.53
C GLU A 137 -9.85 -8.93 10.04
N ASN A 138 -8.82 -8.75 10.86
CA ASN A 138 -8.91 -8.72 12.32
C ASN A 138 -8.64 -7.32 12.91
N PHE A 139 -8.59 -6.28 12.08
CA PHE A 139 -8.45 -4.92 12.56
C PHE A 139 -9.64 -4.54 13.46
N SER A 140 -9.36 -4.02 14.65
CA SER A 140 -10.39 -3.75 15.65
C SER A 140 -11.25 -2.52 15.37
N GLY A 141 -10.79 -1.61 14.52
CA GLY A 141 -11.55 -0.44 14.07
C GLY A 141 -12.38 -0.72 12.81
N ILE A 142 -12.71 0.32 12.08
CA ILE A 142 -13.48 0.24 10.85
C ILE A 142 -12.53 0.16 9.66
N HIS A 143 -12.62 -0.93 8.90
CA HIS A 143 -11.95 -1.06 7.60
C HIS A 143 -12.77 -0.36 6.51
N ILE A 144 -12.16 0.62 5.87
CA ILE A 144 -12.69 1.29 4.69
C ILE A 144 -12.02 0.65 3.46
N HIS A 145 -12.76 -0.21 2.78
CA HIS A 145 -12.25 -0.97 1.63
C HIS A 145 -12.13 -0.05 0.41
N PHE A 146 -10.91 0.36 0.08
CA PHE A 146 -10.63 1.25 -1.04
C PHE A 146 -10.82 0.52 -2.37
N GLY A 147 -11.55 1.13 -3.31
CA GLY A 147 -11.76 0.58 -4.64
C GLY A 147 -12.72 -0.62 -4.73
N SER A 148 -13.54 -0.87 -3.71
CA SER A 148 -14.46 -2.02 -3.64
C SER A 148 -15.62 -1.99 -4.64
N GLU A 149 -15.83 -0.90 -5.34
CA GLU A 149 -16.91 -0.72 -6.34
C GLU A 149 -16.48 -1.04 -7.78
N LYS A 150 -15.45 -1.87 -7.96
CA LYS A 150 -14.99 -2.30 -9.29
C LYS A 150 -15.40 -3.73 -9.59
#